data_8a381a70d37b8e8a3dd7246fb514868a
#
_entry.id   8a381a70d37b8e8a3dd7246fb514868a
#
_cell.length_a   1.000
_cell.length_b   1.000
_cell.length_c   1.000
_cell.angle_alpha   90.00
_cell.angle_beta   90.00
_cell.angle_gamma   90.00
#
_symmetry.space_group_name_H-M   'P 1'
#
loop_
_entity.id
_entity.type
_entity.pdbx_description
1 polymer ?
#
loop_
_entity_poly.entity_id
_entity_poly.type
_entity_poly.pdbx_seq_one_letter_code
_entity_poly.pdbx_strand_id
1 'polypeptide(L)'
;VEDMRVKLQKHRILLKSISDPLEQLWADRPPMPEDPAFIHETKYAGKSSTEKISIIREELKKCNAKALFLSALDEIAWTLNLRGSDVHCNPVVVSYLLIEEQHTHFFIQPQKITPEVTDYLKEIGVSLHPYEEVETYLNRINVDSLLINPAKTNYAMYSAVNPNCRIIHGASPVTLL
;
A
#
# COMPACT_ATOMS: atom_id res chain seq x y z
N VAL A 1 -13.71 4.52 -7.44
CA VAL A 1 -13.83 4.66 -8.90
C VAL A 1 -14.55 3.45 -9.51
N GLU A 2 -14.15 2.21 -9.18
CA GLU A 2 -14.74 1.00 -9.78
C GLU A 2 -16.26 0.89 -9.56
N ASP A 3 -16.74 1.12 -8.34
CA ASP A 3 -18.18 1.15 -8.05
C ASP A 3 -18.94 2.18 -8.90
N MET A 4 -18.32 3.33 -9.12
CA MET A 4 -18.89 4.38 -9.97
C MET A 4 -18.93 3.93 -11.43
N ARG A 5 -17.86 3.31 -11.92
CA ARG A 5 -17.78 2.75 -13.26
C ARG A 5 -18.90 1.74 -13.52
N VAL A 6 -19.11 0.82 -12.59
CA VAL A 6 -20.17 -0.19 -12.67
C VAL A 6 -21.57 0.45 -12.68
N LYS A 7 -21.79 1.46 -11.82
CA LYS A 7 -23.09 2.20 -11.79
C LYS A 7 -23.35 2.94 -13.11
N LEU A 8 -22.34 3.66 -13.62
CA LEU A 8 -22.47 4.44 -14.85
C LEU A 8 -22.68 3.54 -16.08
N GLN A 9 -22.03 2.38 -16.12
CA GLN A 9 -22.17 1.42 -17.19
C GLN A 9 -23.62 0.92 -17.37
N LYS A 10 -24.38 0.78 -16.27
CA LYS A 10 -25.81 0.44 -16.32
C LYS A 10 -26.65 1.48 -17.07
N HIS A 11 -26.19 2.72 -17.08
CA HIS A 11 -26.82 3.83 -17.80
C HIS A 11 -26.16 4.12 -19.16
N ARG A 12 -25.29 3.21 -19.65
CA ARG A 12 -24.52 3.36 -20.92
C ARG A 12 -23.59 4.58 -20.91
N ILE A 13 -23.13 5.00 -19.73
CA ILE A 13 -22.16 6.08 -19.57
C ILE A 13 -20.79 5.43 -19.37
N LEU A 14 -19.83 5.83 -20.20
CA LEU A 14 -18.44 5.37 -20.12
C LEU A 14 -17.62 6.33 -19.26
N LEU A 15 -17.04 5.81 -18.18
CA LEU A 15 -16.04 6.54 -17.40
C LEU A 15 -14.68 6.35 -18.06
N LYS A 16 -14.06 7.45 -18.52
CA LYS A 16 -12.77 7.45 -19.20
C LYS A 16 -11.69 8.02 -18.30
N SER A 17 -10.57 7.30 -18.17
CA SER A 17 -9.36 7.82 -17.55
C SER A 17 -8.67 8.81 -18.50
N ILE A 18 -8.24 9.95 -17.98
CA ILE A 18 -7.46 10.96 -18.69
C ILE A 18 -6.25 11.33 -17.82
N SER A 19 -5.21 11.91 -18.42
CA SER A 19 -4.12 12.57 -17.69
C SER A 19 -4.66 13.73 -16.84
N ASP A 20 -3.96 14.08 -15.78
CA ASP A 20 -4.34 15.19 -14.90
C ASP A 20 -4.35 16.51 -15.71
N PRO A 21 -5.54 17.11 -15.99
CA PRO A 21 -5.62 18.35 -16.76
C PRO A 21 -5.06 19.56 -15.99
N LEU A 22 -4.84 19.45 -14.70
CA LEU A 22 -4.32 20.52 -13.84
C LEU A 22 -2.79 20.53 -13.78
N GLU A 23 -2.12 19.47 -14.21
CA GLU A 23 -0.66 19.34 -14.17
C GLU A 23 0.05 20.51 -14.89
N GLN A 24 -0.50 20.93 -16.02
CA GLN A 24 0.06 22.06 -16.79
C GLN A 24 -0.26 23.44 -16.19
N LEU A 25 -1.29 23.53 -15.37
CA LEU A 25 -1.74 24.78 -14.76
C LEU A 25 -1.10 25.04 -13.40
N TRP A 26 -0.67 23.99 -12.72
CA TRP A 26 -0.08 24.08 -11.39
C TRP A 26 1.45 24.01 -11.47
N ALA A 27 2.05 25.07 -12.01
CA ALA A 27 3.49 25.13 -12.25
C ALA A 27 4.37 25.09 -10.98
N ASP A 28 3.83 25.51 -9.85
CA ASP A 28 4.47 25.52 -8.52
C ASP A 28 3.99 24.37 -7.62
N ARG A 29 3.51 23.28 -8.21
CA ARG A 29 3.08 22.09 -7.45
C ARG A 29 4.23 21.58 -6.57
N PRO A 30 4.04 21.49 -5.24
CA PRO A 30 5.08 21.00 -4.37
C PRO A 30 5.43 19.55 -4.70
N PRO A 31 6.72 19.19 -4.62
CA PRO A 31 7.16 17.80 -4.78
C PRO A 31 6.57 16.91 -3.67
N MET A 32 6.71 15.62 -3.83
CA MET A 32 6.39 14.69 -2.74
C MET A 32 7.31 14.97 -1.54
N PRO A 33 6.78 14.86 -0.30
CA PRO A 33 7.57 15.03 0.92
C PRO A 33 8.76 14.07 0.95
N GLU A 34 9.92 14.54 1.45
CA GLU A 34 11.17 13.77 1.52
C GLU A 34 11.68 13.56 2.96
N ASP A 35 10.90 13.99 3.97
CA ASP A 35 11.28 13.84 5.36
C ASP A 35 11.52 12.36 5.70
N PRO A 36 12.55 12.05 6.52
CA PRO A 36 12.90 10.69 6.87
C PRO A 36 11.79 9.95 7.61
N ALA A 37 11.61 8.67 7.26
CA ALA A 37 10.85 7.75 8.07
C ALA A 37 11.62 7.39 9.35
N PHE A 38 10.93 7.10 10.44
CA PHE A 38 11.52 6.67 11.70
C PHE A 38 10.75 5.51 12.33
N ILE A 39 11.46 4.74 13.16
CA ILE A 39 10.92 3.56 13.82
C ILE A 39 10.09 3.99 15.04
N HIS A 40 8.88 3.45 15.12
CA HIS A 40 8.04 3.55 16.31
C HIS A 40 8.27 2.33 17.19
N GLU A 41 9.01 2.50 18.29
CA GLU A 41 9.45 1.40 19.12
C GLU A 41 8.30 0.50 19.61
N THR A 42 8.56 -0.81 19.68
CA THR A 42 7.57 -1.83 20.07
C THR A 42 6.97 -1.55 21.46
N LYS A 43 7.72 -0.92 22.37
CA LYS A 43 7.20 -0.55 23.71
C LYS A 43 6.00 0.40 23.67
N TYR A 44 5.87 1.21 22.59
CA TYR A 44 4.73 2.10 22.35
C TYR A 44 3.71 1.48 21.40
N ALA A 45 4.17 0.64 20.47
CA ALA A 45 3.32 0.01 19.46
C ALA A 45 2.57 -1.23 19.99
N GLY A 46 3.00 -1.79 21.14
CA GLY A 46 2.40 -2.95 21.81
C GLY A 46 2.75 -4.30 21.16
N LYS A 47 2.91 -4.37 19.83
CA LYS A 47 3.30 -5.57 19.08
C LYS A 47 4.40 -5.26 18.08
N SER A 48 5.28 -6.22 17.84
CA SER A 48 6.30 -6.13 16.80
C SER A 48 5.67 -6.21 15.40
N SER A 49 6.36 -5.67 14.39
CA SER A 49 5.89 -5.77 12.99
C SER A 49 5.86 -7.20 12.50
N THR A 50 6.79 -8.05 12.94
CA THR A 50 6.81 -9.48 12.60
C THR A 50 5.54 -10.19 13.09
N GLU A 51 5.12 -9.93 14.35
CA GLU A 51 3.87 -10.48 14.91
C GLU A 51 2.65 -10.00 14.12
N LYS A 52 2.59 -8.69 13.79
CA LYS A 52 1.50 -8.11 13.02
C LYS A 52 1.38 -8.71 11.62
N ILE A 53 2.51 -8.83 10.91
CA ILE A 53 2.55 -9.46 9.58
C ILE A 53 2.12 -10.92 9.66
N SER A 54 2.53 -11.66 10.70
CA SER A 54 2.11 -13.04 10.91
C SER A 54 0.59 -13.16 11.08
N ILE A 55 0.00 -12.31 11.94
CA ILE A 55 -1.46 -12.28 12.16
C ILE A 55 -2.19 -11.92 10.85
N ILE A 56 -1.70 -10.94 10.10
CA ILE A 56 -2.29 -10.58 8.79
C ILE A 56 -2.28 -11.77 7.85
N ARG A 57 -1.18 -12.52 7.77
CA ARG A 57 -1.08 -13.73 6.93
C ARG A 57 -2.08 -14.82 7.35
N GLU A 58 -2.34 -14.98 8.63
CA GLU A 58 -3.36 -15.90 9.12
C GLU A 58 -4.78 -15.48 8.69
N GLU A 59 -5.08 -14.18 8.78
CA GLU A 59 -6.37 -13.65 8.32
C GLU A 59 -6.54 -13.79 6.79
N LEU A 60 -5.47 -13.61 6.02
CA LEU A 60 -5.49 -13.85 4.57
C LEU A 60 -5.85 -15.29 4.21
N LYS A 61 -5.35 -16.26 4.96
CA LYS A 61 -5.71 -17.67 4.79
C LYS A 61 -7.21 -17.90 5.01
N LYS A 62 -7.81 -17.26 6.01
CA LYS A 62 -9.24 -17.40 6.32
C LYS A 62 -10.15 -16.88 5.19
N CYS A 63 -9.72 -15.84 4.47
CA CYS A 63 -10.46 -15.30 3.32
C CYS A 63 -9.99 -15.84 1.97
N ASN A 64 -9.15 -16.88 1.95
CA ASN A 64 -8.59 -17.51 0.74
C ASN A 64 -7.86 -16.50 -0.17
N ALA A 65 -7.20 -15.50 0.42
CA ALA A 65 -6.33 -14.58 -0.27
C ALA A 65 -4.85 -15.00 -0.12
N LYS A 66 -4.08 -14.87 -1.20
CA LYS A 66 -2.65 -15.21 -1.23
C LYS A 66 -1.76 -14.01 -0.97
N ALA A 67 -2.29 -12.82 -1.15
CA ALA A 67 -1.61 -11.57 -0.85
C ALA A 67 -2.59 -10.46 -0.43
N LEU A 68 -2.06 -9.42 0.19
CA LEU A 68 -2.77 -8.20 0.58
C LEU A 68 -2.02 -6.98 0.05
N PHE A 69 -2.72 -6.11 -0.64
CA PHE A 69 -2.20 -4.81 -1.02
C PHE A 69 -2.77 -3.70 -0.12
N LEU A 70 -1.89 -2.98 0.55
CA LEU A 70 -2.22 -1.86 1.42
C LEU A 70 -1.77 -0.53 0.79
N SER A 71 -2.69 0.42 0.76
CA SER A 71 -2.47 1.80 0.34
C SER A 71 -2.95 2.83 1.38
N ALA A 72 -3.62 2.37 2.44
CA ALA A 72 -3.97 3.20 3.57
C ALA A 72 -2.72 3.43 4.44
N LEU A 73 -2.27 4.67 4.54
CA LEU A 73 -0.99 5.04 5.16
C LEU A 73 -0.96 4.72 6.66
N ASP A 74 -2.07 4.85 7.36
CA ASP A 74 -2.26 4.48 8.76
C ASP A 74 -2.11 2.97 8.99
N GLU A 75 -2.68 2.14 8.11
CA GLU A 75 -2.55 0.70 8.16
C GLU A 75 -1.11 0.24 7.91
N ILE A 76 -0.41 0.88 6.96
CA ILE A 76 1.01 0.62 6.67
C ILE A 76 1.88 1.02 7.87
N ALA A 77 1.66 2.23 8.40
CA ALA A 77 2.40 2.75 9.55
C ALA A 77 2.21 1.86 10.80
N TRP A 78 1.00 1.34 11.01
CA TRP A 78 0.71 0.39 12.09
C TRP A 78 1.42 -0.94 11.84
N THR A 79 1.33 -1.49 10.63
CA THR A 79 1.88 -2.81 10.30
C THR A 79 3.40 -2.84 10.45
N LEU A 80 4.08 -1.82 9.92
CA LEU A 80 5.55 -1.75 9.91
C LEU A 80 6.16 -1.05 11.14
N ASN A 81 5.35 -0.54 12.08
CA ASN A 81 5.84 0.31 13.16
C ASN A 81 6.74 1.46 12.64
N LEU A 82 6.41 2.02 11.50
CA LEU A 82 7.09 3.17 10.92
C LEU A 82 6.22 4.42 11.01
N ARG A 83 6.87 5.57 11.18
CA ARG A 83 6.22 6.87 11.20
C ARG A 83 6.99 7.84 10.31
N GLY A 84 6.36 8.96 9.99
CA GLY A 84 6.96 10.08 9.27
C GLY A 84 6.10 11.32 9.38
N SER A 85 6.45 12.36 8.64
CA SER A 85 5.81 13.69 8.68
C SER A 85 5.18 14.11 7.36
N ASP A 86 4.91 13.18 6.45
CA ASP A 86 4.39 13.48 5.11
C ASP A 86 3.00 14.13 5.11
N VAL A 87 2.20 13.85 6.13
CA VAL A 87 0.85 14.37 6.26
C VAL A 87 0.73 15.19 7.54
N HIS A 88 0.30 16.45 7.41
CA HIS A 88 0.12 17.32 8.56
C HIS A 88 -0.82 16.69 9.60
N CYS A 89 -0.42 16.70 10.86
CA CYS A 89 -1.14 16.10 12.00
C CYS A 89 -1.37 14.58 11.92
N ASN A 90 -0.71 13.87 10.99
CA ASN A 90 -0.79 12.42 10.90
C ASN A 90 0.61 11.83 10.68
N PRO A 91 1.17 11.08 11.65
CA PRO A 91 2.56 10.62 11.59
C PRO A 91 2.73 9.41 10.66
N VAL A 92 2.52 9.59 9.38
CA VAL A 92 2.58 8.55 8.34
C VAL A 92 3.57 8.93 7.24
N VAL A 93 4.00 7.94 6.46
CA VAL A 93 4.80 8.13 5.24
C VAL A 93 3.99 7.72 4.01
N VAL A 94 4.12 8.47 2.92
CA VAL A 94 3.53 8.12 1.63
C VAL A 94 4.24 6.89 1.08
N SER A 95 3.50 5.79 0.98
CA SER A 95 4.06 4.48 0.67
C SER A 95 2.96 3.49 0.27
N TYR A 96 3.39 2.31 -0.21
CA TYR A 96 2.53 1.14 -0.40
C TYR A 96 3.17 -0.09 0.27
N LEU A 97 2.35 -1.05 0.65
CA LEU A 97 2.80 -2.31 1.23
C LEU A 97 2.08 -3.47 0.57
N LEU A 98 2.84 -4.46 0.14
CA LEU A 98 2.33 -5.72 -0.37
C LEU A 98 2.82 -6.85 0.55
N ILE A 99 1.88 -7.60 1.10
CA ILE A 99 2.15 -8.75 1.97
C ILE A 99 1.72 -10.01 1.25
N GLU A 100 2.67 -10.85 0.92
CA GLU A 100 2.46 -12.19 0.35
C GLU A 100 2.65 -13.27 1.43
N GLU A 101 2.41 -14.51 1.07
CA GLU A 101 2.53 -15.64 2.00
C GLU A 101 3.94 -15.75 2.61
N GLN A 102 4.99 -15.52 1.82
CA GLN A 102 6.40 -15.64 2.24
C GLN A 102 7.13 -14.30 2.26
N HIS A 103 6.73 -13.34 1.42
CA HIS A 103 7.43 -12.10 1.20
C HIS A 103 6.60 -10.89 1.63
N THR A 104 7.28 -9.81 1.96
CA THR A 104 6.65 -8.52 2.24
C THR A 104 7.45 -7.44 1.52
N HIS A 105 6.78 -6.60 0.74
CA HIS A 105 7.37 -5.61 -0.14
C HIS A 105 6.87 -4.22 0.24
N PHE A 106 7.80 -3.33 0.57
CA PHE A 106 7.53 -1.96 0.98
C PHE A 106 8.02 -0.99 -0.08
N PHE A 107 7.11 -0.21 -0.66
CA PHE A 107 7.36 0.76 -1.72
C PHE A 107 7.34 2.16 -1.14
N ILE A 108 8.48 2.82 -1.13
CA ILE A 108 8.68 4.14 -0.55
C ILE A 108 9.77 4.89 -1.30
N GLN A 109 9.75 6.22 -1.26
CA GLN A 109 10.85 7.01 -1.83
C GLN A 109 12.16 6.69 -1.10
N PRO A 110 13.24 6.36 -1.84
CA PRO A 110 14.53 5.97 -1.24
C PRO A 110 15.12 7.04 -0.31
N GLN A 111 14.88 8.32 -0.59
CA GLN A 111 15.36 9.46 0.19
C GLN A 111 14.87 9.47 1.64
N LYS A 112 13.73 8.81 1.90
CA LYS A 112 13.13 8.71 3.25
C LYS A 112 13.75 7.63 4.12
N ILE A 113 14.56 6.75 3.52
CA ILE A 113 15.08 5.57 4.20
C ILE A 113 16.45 5.86 4.78
N THR A 114 16.52 5.91 6.11
CA THR A 114 17.78 5.99 6.85
C THR A 114 18.45 4.61 6.95
N PRO A 115 19.77 4.54 7.23
CA PRO A 115 20.44 3.27 7.50
C PRO A 115 19.75 2.46 8.62
N GLU A 116 19.30 3.11 9.68
CA GLU A 116 18.60 2.50 10.81
C GLU A 116 17.27 1.84 10.34
N VAL A 117 16.49 2.53 9.52
CA VAL A 117 15.25 1.99 8.96
C VAL A 117 15.53 0.85 7.99
N THR A 118 16.62 0.93 7.21
CA THR A 118 17.04 -0.16 6.33
C THR A 118 17.35 -1.43 7.12
N ASP A 119 18.16 -1.32 8.17
CA ASP A 119 18.53 -2.46 9.01
C ASP A 119 17.30 -3.06 9.71
N TYR A 120 16.42 -2.22 10.23
CA TYR A 120 15.17 -2.63 10.84
C TYR A 120 14.27 -3.41 9.86
N LEU A 121 14.05 -2.89 8.66
CA LEU A 121 13.20 -3.56 7.67
C LEU A 121 13.80 -4.90 7.21
N LYS A 122 15.12 -4.95 7.07
CA LYS A 122 15.84 -6.19 6.78
C LYS A 122 15.67 -7.22 7.89
N GLU A 123 15.79 -6.82 9.17
CA GLU A 123 15.60 -7.68 10.32
C GLU A 123 14.20 -8.30 10.37
N ILE A 124 13.16 -7.54 10.04
CA ILE A 124 11.78 -8.03 10.01
C ILE A 124 11.39 -8.69 8.68
N GLY A 125 12.35 -8.90 7.75
CA GLY A 125 12.13 -9.62 6.49
C GLY A 125 11.30 -8.85 5.46
N VAL A 126 11.39 -7.51 5.45
CA VAL A 126 10.70 -6.63 4.49
C VAL A 126 11.66 -6.15 3.41
N SER A 127 11.32 -6.40 2.16
CA SER A 127 12.07 -5.95 0.98
C SER A 127 11.67 -4.51 0.61
N LEU A 128 12.68 -3.64 0.47
CA LEU A 128 12.51 -2.25 0.04
C LEU A 128 12.48 -2.14 -1.48
N HIS A 129 11.58 -1.30 -1.99
CA HIS A 129 11.46 -0.94 -3.39
C HIS A 129 11.24 0.57 -3.55
N PRO A 130 11.71 1.19 -4.63
CA PRO A 130 11.33 2.55 -5.01
C PRO A 130 9.81 2.69 -5.12
N TYR A 131 9.28 3.81 -4.67
CA TYR A 131 7.84 4.09 -4.69
C TYR A 131 7.22 3.92 -6.08
N GLU A 132 7.94 4.36 -7.11
CA GLU A 132 7.51 4.35 -8.50
C GLU A 132 7.40 2.94 -9.10
N GLU A 133 8.04 1.95 -8.50
CA GLU A 133 8.03 0.57 -8.99
C GLU A 133 6.76 -0.21 -8.66
N VAL A 134 5.91 0.31 -7.77
CA VAL A 134 4.72 -0.40 -7.28
C VAL A 134 3.78 -0.84 -8.41
N GLU A 135 3.53 0.03 -9.40
CA GLU A 135 2.67 -0.28 -10.54
C GLU A 135 3.25 -1.42 -11.38
N THR A 136 4.54 -1.34 -11.68
CA THR A 136 5.26 -2.39 -12.43
C THR A 136 5.26 -3.71 -11.67
N TYR A 137 5.40 -3.65 -10.34
CA TYR A 137 5.38 -4.85 -9.49
C TYR A 137 3.99 -5.50 -9.49
N LEU A 138 2.92 -4.73 -9.31
CA LEU A 138 1.55 -5.24 -9.37
C LEU A 138 1.19 -5.85 -10.74
N ASN A 139 1.72 -5.28 -11.81
CA ASN A 139 1.51 -5.83 -13.16
C ASN A 139 2.19 -7.19 -13.37
N ARG A 140 3.28 -7.44 -12.65
CA ARG A 140 4.06 -8.69 -12.72
C ARG A 140 3.79 -9.67 -11.58
N ILE A 141 2.90 -9.29 -10.64
CA ILE A 141 2.61 -10.14 -9.48
C ILE A 141 2.15 -11.53 -9.92
N ASN A 142 2.74 -12.56 -9.32
CA ASN A 142 2.46 -13.95 -9.66
C ASN A 142 1.86 -14.69 -8.46
N VAL A 143 0.68 -14.26 -8.06
CA VAL A 143 -0.14 -14.90 -7.01
C VAL A 143 -1.56 -15.15 -7.54
N ASP A 144 -2.19 -16.21 -7.05
CA ASP A 144 -3.53 -16.60 -7.50
C ASP A 144 -4.61 -15.58 -7.10
N SER A 145 -4.42 -14.89 -5.99
CA SER A 145 -5.40 -13.94 -5.47
C SER A 145 -4.80 -12.86 -4.60
N LEU A 146 -5.32 -11.63 -4.76
CA LEU A 146 -4.90 -10.43 -4.07
C LEU A 146 -6.10 -9.76 -3.39
N LEU A 147 -6.05 -9.62 -2.07
CA LEU A 147 -7.04 -8.86 -1.32
C LEU A 147 -6.73 -7.36 -1.47
N ILE A 148 -7.74 -6.61 -1.88
CA ILE A 148 -7.68 -5.15 -2.03
C ILE A 148 -8.92 -4.54 -1.38
N ASN A 149 -8.73 -3.48 -0.61
CA ASN A 149 -9.82 -2.62 -0.17
C ASN A 149 -10.10 -1.54 -1.23
N PRO A 150 -11.19 -1.66 -2.03
CA PRO A 150 -11.44 -0.73 -3.13
C PRO A 150 -11.81 0.69 -2.66
N ALA A 151 -12.19 0.86 -1.40
CA ALA A 151 -12.47 2.17 -0.82
C ALA A 151 -11.18 2.93 -0.45
N LYS A 152 -10.08 2.23 -0.24
CA LYS A 152 -8.78 2.79 0.15
C LYS A 152 -7.77 2.83 -1.00
N THR A 153 -7.91 1.98 -2.01
CA THR A 153 -6.96 1.85 -3.12
C THR A 153 -7.35 2.78 -4.28
N ASN A 154 -6.40 3.55 -4.78
CA ASN A 154 -6.60 4.37 -5.97
C ASN A 154 -6.76 3.50 -7.23
N TYR A 155 -7.38 4.07 -8.26
CA TYR A 155 -7.74 3.32 -9.47
C TYR A 155 -6.51 2.90 -10.30
N ALA A 156 -5.44 3.67 -10.29
CA ALA A 156 -4.21 3.32 -11.02
C ALA A 156 -3.64 2.01 -10.49
N MET A 157 -3.44 1.89 -9.17
CA MET A 157 -2.95 0.65 -8.54
C MET A 157 -3.92 -0.52 -8.73
N TYR A 158 -5.22 -0.28 -8.61
CA TYR A 158 -6.22 -1.30 -8.85
C TYR A 158 -6.14 -1.85 -10.29
N SER A 159 -5.99 -0.97 -11.28
CA SER A 159 -5.92 -1.33 -12.70
C SER A 159 -4.58 -1.94 -13.12
N ALA A 160 -3.53 -1.70 -12.34
CA ALA A 160 -2.18 -2.23 -12.59
C ALA A 160 -2.04 -3.71 -12.20
N VAL A 161 -2.97 -4.25 -11.41
CA VAL A 161 -2.89 -5.65 -10.99
C VAL A 161 -2.91 -6.58 -12.20
N ASN A 162 -2.01 -7.57 -12.20
CA ASN A 162 -1.92 -8.59 -13.23
C ASN A 162 -3.31 -9.20 -13.54
N PRO A 163 -3.76 -9.22 -14.80
CA PRO A 163 -5.07 -9.77 -15.17
C PRO A 163 -5.29 -11.24 -14.78
N ASN A 164 -4.21 -12.01 -14.61
CA ASN A 164 -4.29 -13.40 -14.18
C ASN A 164 -4.44 -13.54 -12.65
N CYS A 165 -4.23 -12.48 -11.90
CA CYS A 165 -4.42 -12.45 -10.45
C CYS A 165 -5.89 -12.10 -10.13
N ARG A 166 -6.58 -12.98 -9.42
CA ARG A 166 -7.96 -12.74 -8.99
C ARG A 166 -7.98 -11.70 -7.87
N ILE A 167 -8.61 -10.54 -8.10
CA ILE A 167 -8.82 -9.54 -7.06
C ILE A 167 -9.97 -9.99 -6.16
N ILE A 168 -9.71 -10.00 -4.86
CA ILE A 168 -10.72 -10.19 -3.81
C ILE A 168 -11.00 -8.81 -3.20
N HIS A 169 -12.24 -8.35 -3.27
CA HIS A 169 -12.66 -7.11 -2.64
C HIS A 169 -13.04 -7.36 -1.19
N GLY A 170 -12.44 -6.63 -0.27
CA GLY A 170 -12.73 -6.75 1.15
C GLY A 170 -12.10 -5.65 1.99
N ALA A 171 -12.52 -5.56 3.24
CA ALA A 171 -11.83 -4.74 4.22
C ALA A 171 -10.43 -5.31 4.50
N SER A 172 -9.49 -4.44 4.80
CA SER A 172 -8.16 -4.87 5.25
C SER A 172 -8.25 -5.59 6.60
N PRO A 173 -7.57 -6.74 6.77
CA PRO A 173 -7.47 -7.38 8.08
C PRO A 173 -6.91 -6.47 9.17
N VAL A 174 -6.07 -5.50 8.78
CA VAL A 174 -5.49 -4.52 9.71
C VAL A 174 -6.56 -3.71 10.43
N THR A 175 -7.67 -3.41 9.76
CA THR A 175 -8.80 -2.67 10.37
C THR A 175 -9.49 -3.46 11.49
N LEU A 176 -9.30 -4.78 11.54
CA LEU A 176 -9.96 -5.68 12.50
C LEU A 176 -9.05 -6.03 13.69
N LEU A 177 -7.77 -5.62 13.66
CA LEU A 177 -6.74 -5.93 14.65
C LEU A 177 -6.45 -4.77 15.58
#